data_7dc19e18654093a2952da8f0fd944d7d
#
_entry.id   7dc19e18654093a2952da8f0fd944d7d
#
_cell.length_a   1.000
_cell.length_b   1.000
_cell.length_c   1.000
_cell.angle_alpha   90.00
_cell.angle_beta   90.00
_cell.angle_gamma   90.00
#
_symmetry.space_group_name_H-M   'P 1'
#
loop_
_entity.id
_entity.type
_entity.pdbx_description
1 polymer ?
#
loop_
_entity_poly.entity_id
_entity_poly.type
_entity_poly.pdbx_seq_one_letter_code
_entity_poly.pdbx_strand_id
1 'polypeptide(L)'
;MAVYACADLHGQGWAWDAIKNRLAPSDYFYFLGDAVDRGPDGVRIMQEILDRPNTTYIRGNHEQMMLDGLCGNDDAIALWAYNGGWPTQKVLANMPDTDVESLLQEIEALPFYAEYTNPDGIRIIMTHSGYTFDMSDWYKMIWDRTHYYKEGMIPANTLIVHGHTPTPSLCRAIGEVIPEGMVWYDNGHKIDIDTGACFTRKACLLNLDTLEEEIFYESDSLDAE
;
A
#
# COMPACT_ATOMS: atom_id res chain seq x y z
N MET A 1 12.17 19.21 -1.31
CA MET A 1 11.72 18.02 -0.57
C MET A 1 10.21 18.01 -0.66
N ALA A 2 9.68 17.13 -1.45
CA ALA A 2 8.24 16.88 -1.53
C ALA A 2 7.89 15.61 -0.75
N VAL A 3 6.61 15.43 -0.45
CA VAL A 3 6.11 14.29 0.34
C VAL A 3 5.12 13.50 -0.51
N TYR A 4 5.36 12.20 -0.64
CA TYR A 4 4.58 11.34 -1.51
C TYR A 4 4.02 10.11 -0.79
N ALA A 5 2.94 9.54 -1.33
CA ALA A 5 2.38 8.26 -0.89
C ALA A 5 2.09 7.34 -2.08
N CYS A 6 2.24 6.03 -1.85
CA CYS A 6 1.85 4.96 -2.77
C CYS A 6 1.37 3.76 -1.97
N ALA A 7 0.59 2.86 -2.58
CA ALA A 7 0.05 1.66 -1.96
C ALA A 7 -0.04 0.49 -2.97
N ASP A 8 -0.15 -0.74 -2.43
CA ASP A 8 -0.66 -1.92 -3.13
C ASP A 8 0.06 -2.26 -4.45
N LEU A 9 1.40 -2.30 -4.42
CA LEU A 9 2.19 -2.64 -5.59
C LEU A 9 2.20 -4.13 -5.92
N HIS A 10 1.96 -5.00 -4.94
CA HIS A 10 1.77 -6.44 -5.12
C HIS A 10 2.76 -7.08 -6.09
N GLY A 11 4.06 -6.85 -5.87
CA GLY A 11 5.11 -7.46 -6.66
C GLY A 11 5.20 -6.98 -8.11
N GLN A 12 4.58 -5.85 -8.45
CA GLN A 12 4.66 -5.25 -9.78
C GLN A 12 5.95 -4.41 -9.92
N GLY A 13 7.04 -5.06 -10.30
CA GLY A 13 8.37 -4.45 -10.40
C GLY A 13 8.41 -3.21 -11.30
N TRP A 14 7.69 -3.23 -12.42
CA TRP A 14 7.57 -2.08 -13.33
C TRP A 14 7.05 -0.82 -12.63
N ALA A 15 6.05 -1.00 -11.75
CA ALA A 15 5.44 0.10 -11.02
C ALA A 15 6.42 0.71 -10.00
N TRP A 16 7.08 -0.15 -9.24
CA TRP A 16 8.09 0.30 -8.29
C TRP A 16 9.26 1.00 -8.98
N ASP A 17 9.79 0.44 -10.06
CA ASP A 17 10.92 1.02 -10.78
C ASP A 17 10.56 2.40 -11.35
N ALA A 18 9.34 2.59 -11.86
CA ALA A 18 8.86 3.89 -12.32
C ALA A 18 8.74 4.91 -11.17
N ILE A 19 8.10 4.53 -10.07
CA ILE A 19 7.93 5.37 -8.88
C ILE A 19 9.29 5.72 -8.27
N LYS A 20 10.17 4.74 -8.07
CA LYS A 20 11.52 4.93 -7.53
C LYS A 20 12.33 5.93 -8.35
N ASN A 21 12.26 5.84 -9.67
CA ASN A 21 12.95 6.77 -10.57
C ASN A 21 12.37 8.20 -10.54
N ARG A 22 11.11 8.34 -10.18
CA ARG A 22 10.42 9.62 -10.02
C ARG A 22 10.79 10.34 -8.72
N LEU A 23 11.01 9.58 -7.64
CA LEU A 23 11.33 10.11 -6.33
C LEU A 23 12.77 10.62 -6.26
N ALA A 24 12.96 11.88 -5.85
CA ALA A 24 14.29 12.39 -5.53
C ALA A 24 14.82 11.80 -4.20
N PRO A 25 16.14 11.69 -4.00
CA PRO A 25 16.71 11.19 -2.75
C PRO A 25 16.32 12.00 -1.51
N SER A 26 15.99 13.28 -1.69
CA SER A 26 15.56 14.17 -0.61
C SER A 26 14.07 14.10 -0.29
N ASP A 27 13.26 13.44 -1.12
CA ASP A 27 11.82 13.39 -0.94
C ASP A 27 11.45 12.39 0.16
N TYR A 28 10.40 12.71 0.91
CA TYR A 28 9.83 11.80 1.89
C TYR A 28 8.77 10.92 1.23
N PHE A 29 8.77 9.64 1.57
CA PHE A 29 7.91 8.66 0.95
C PHE A 29 7.14 7.84 2.00
N TYR A 30 5.82 7.79 1.86
CA TYR A 30 4.96 6.90 2.61
C TYR A 30 4.50 5.76 1.71
N PHE A 31 4.79 4.52 2.11
CA PHE A 31 4.26 3.35 1.46
C PHE A 31 3.18 2.71 2.35
N LEU A 32 1.96 2.58 1.83
CA LEU A 32 0.80 2.24 2.64
C LEU A 32 0.49 0.72 2.67
N GLY A 33 1.51 -0.11 2.48
CA GLY A 33 1.39 -1.56 2.59
C GLY A 33 1.16 -2.28 1.26
N ASP A 34 1.21 -3.61 1.34
CA ASP A 34 0.98 -4.54 0.24
C ASP A 34 2.00 -4.42 -0.91
N ALA A 35 3.30 -4.44 -0.55
CA ALA A 35 4.38 -4.59 -1.53
C ALA A 35 4.48 -6.01 -2.07
N VAL A 36 4.18 -7.00 -1.22
CA VAL A 36 4.37 -8.43 -1.49
C VAL A 36 3.16 -9.08 -2.17
N ASP A 37 3.35 -10.34 -2.59
CA ASP A 37 2.34 -11.23 -3.14
C ASP A 37 1.88 -10.89 -4.57
N ARG A 38 1.18 -11.82 -5.20
CA ARG A 38 0.60 -11.75 -6.55
C ARG A 38 1.62 -11.64 -7.67
N GLY A 39 2.54 -10.68 -7.62
CA GLY A 39 3.62 -10.50 -8.59
C GLY A 39 4.96 -11.07 -8.12
N PRO A 40 5.95 -11.20 -9.04
CA PRO A 40 7.21 -11.86 -8.75
C PRO A 40 8.20 -11.03 -7.91
N ASP A 41 8.07 -9.70 -7.92
CA ASP A 41 9.09 -8.78 -7.37
C ASP A 41 8.78 -8.32 -5.94
N GLY A 42 7.78 -8.90 -5.24
CA GLY A 42 7.29 -8.40 -3.96
C GLY A 42 8.36 -8.27 -2.88
N VAL A 43 9.20 -9.31 -2.71
CA VAL A 43 10.29 -9.27 -1.71
C VAL A 43 11.33 -8.19 -2.08
N ARG A 44 11.70 -8.08 -3.35
CA ARG A 44 12.62 -7.03 -3.82
C ARG A 44 12.07 -5.63 -3.54
N ILE A 45 10.81 -5.39 -3.89
CA ILE A 45 10.14 -4.10 -3.67
C ILE A 45 10.14 -3.75 -2.19
N MET A 46 9.73 -4.70 -1.35
CA MET A 46 9.68 -4.53 0.10
C MET A 46 11.05 -4.17 0.67
N GLN A 47 12.10 -4.90 0.32
CA GLN A 47 13.48 -4.64 0.78
C GLN A 47 13.96 -3.26 0.33
N GLU A 48 13.77 -2.89 -0.95
CA GLU A 48 14.18 -1.60 -1.48
C GLU A 48 13.45 -0.42 -0.82
N ILE A 49 12.18 -0.61 -0.41
CA ILE A 49 11.42 0.40 0.34
C ILE A 49 11.94 0.53 1.77
N LEU A 50 12.22 -0.60 2.45
CA LEU A 50 12.78 -0.62 3.80
C LEU A 50 14.16 0.06 3.85
N ASP A 51 15.00 -0.18 2.85
CA ASP A 51 16.35 0.40 2.75
C ASP A 51 16.36 1.87 2.33
N ARG A 52 15.23 2.39 1.81
CA ARG A 52 15.18 3.76 1.30
C ARG A 52 15.16 4.77 2.46
N PRO A 53 16.10 5.75 2.49
CA PRO A 53 16.06 6.82 3.48
C PRO A 53 14.80 7.70 3.29
N ASN A 54 14.40 8.41 4.34
CA ASN A 54 13.20 9.27 4.34
C ASN A 54 11.93 8.52 3.90
N THR A 55 11.72 7.33 4.46
CA THR A 55 10.56 6.50 4.15
C THR A 55 9.87 6.04 5.43
N THR A 56 8.55 6.04 5.39
CA THR A 56 7.71 5.31 6.35
C THR A 56 6.92 4.25 5.59
N TYR A 57 7.13 2.99 5.96
CA TYR A 57 6.37 1.87 5.44
C TYR A 57 5.29 1.51 6.47
N ILE A 58 4.01 1.54 6.06
CA ILE A 58 2.85 1.13 6.87
C ILE A 58 2.57 -0.34 6.54
N ARG A 59 2.33 -1.17 7.57
CA ARG A 59 2.02 -2.59 7.37
C ARG A 59 0.67 -2.77 6.69
N GLY A 60 0.65 -3.54 5.59
CA GLY A 60 -0.55 -4.01 4.93
C GLY A 60 -1.00 -5.39 5.44
N ASN A 61 -2.15 -5.84 4.97
CA ASN A 61 -2.64 -7.17 5.34
C ASN A 61 -1.83 -8.29 4.67
N HIS A 62 -1.18 -8.04 3.53
CA HIS A 62 -0.32 -9.03 2.90
C HIS A 62 1.00 -9.22 3.64
N GLU A 63 1.62 -8.18 4.18
CA GLU A 63 2.74 -8.29 5.10
C GLU A 63 2.33 -9.04 6.38
N GLN A 64 1.12 -8.78 6.91
CA GLN A 64 0.62 -9.51 8.08
C GLN A 64 0.38 -10.99 7.78
N MET A 65 -0.22 -11.33 6.63
CA MET A 65 -0.41 -12.74 6.23
C MET A 65 0.92 -13.47 6.05
N MET A 66 1.96 -12.78 5.55
CA MET A 66 3.31 -13.32 5.44
C MET A 66 3.89 -13.62 6.83
N LEU A 67 3.79 -12.70 7.79
CA LEU A 67 4.21 -12.92 9.19
C LEU A 67 3.50 -14.13 9.80
N ASP A 68 2.17 -14.16 9.73
CA ASP A 68 1.35 -15.23 10.31
C ASP A 68 1.65 -16.59 9.68
N GLY A 69 1.85 -16.62 8.36
CA GLY A 69 2.18 -17.84 7.62
C GLY A 69 3.56 -18.40 7.96
N LEU A 70 4.55 -17.53 8.16
CA LEU A 70 5.92 -17.95 8.52
C LEU A 70 6.06 -18.33 10.01
N CYS A 71 5.14 -17.91 10.87
CA CYS A 71 5.07 -18.37 12.27
C CYS A 71 4.56 -19.82 12.44
N GLY A 72 4.21 -20.54 11.36
CA GLY A 72 4.03 -21.99 11.38
C GLY A 72 2.61 -22.48 11.68
N ASN A 73 1.59 -21.72 11.36
CA ASN A 73 0.19 -22.14 11.42
C ASN A 73 -0.31 -22.55 10.02
N ASP A 74 -0.70 -23.80 9.83
CA ASP A 74 -1.15 -24.34 8.54
C ASP A 74 -2.33 -23.55 7.94
N ASP A 75 -3.26 -23.09 8.77
CA ASP A 75 -4.41 -22.28 8.34
C ASP A 75 -3.94 -20.90 7.85
N ALA A 76 -2.96 -20.30 8.51
CA ALA A 76 -2.39 -19.01 8.10
C ALA A 76 -1.59 -19.16 6.79
N ILE A 77 -0.82 -20.23 6.63
CA ILE A 77 -0.14 -20.54 5.36
C ILE A 77 -1.14 -20.69 4.23
N ALA A 78 -2.23 -21.42 4.46
CA ALA A 78 -3.28 -21.64 3.47
C ALA A 78 -4.00 -20.32 3.10
N LEU A 79 -4.31 -19.48 4.09
CA LEU A 79 -4.90 -18.15 3.88
C LEU A 79 -3.97 -17.26 3.04
N TRP A 80 -2.69 -17.22 3.38
CA TRP A 80 -1.70 -16.46 2.64
C TRP A 80 -1.56 -16.94 1.19
N ALA A 81 -1.44 -18.26 0.99
CA ALA A 81 -1.38 -18.84 -0.36
C ALA A 81 -2.64 -18.53 -1.19
N TYR A 82 -3.82 -18.63 -0.58
CA TYR A 82 -5.11 -18.31 -1.23
C TYR A 82 -5.19 -16.84 -1.69
N ASN A 83 -4.59 -15.93 -0.93
CA ASN A 83 -4.54 -14.50 -1.27
C ASN A 83 -3.39 -14.12 -2.22
N GLY A 84 -2.68 -15.09 -2.77
CA GLY A 84 -1.64 -14.86 -3.78
C GLY A 84 -0.22 -14.82 -3.22
N GLY A 85 0.03 -15.40 -2.05
CA GLY A 85 1.34 -15.43 -1.39
C GLY A 85 2.40 -16.32 -2.07
N TRP A 86 2.01 -17.14 -3.04
CA TRP A 86 2.90 -18.11 -3.65
C TRP A 86 4.20 -17.55 -4.25
N PRO A 87 4.22 -16.42 -4.98
CA PRO A 87 5.46 -15.84 -5.47
C PRO A 87 6.41 -15.43 -4.33
N THR A 88 5.87 -14.81 -3.29
CA THR A 88 6.62 -14.42 -2.09
C THR A 88 7.21 -15.62 -1.37
N GLN A 89 6.40 -16.65 -1.10
CA GLN A 89 6.84 -17.90 -0.47
C GLN A 89 8.00 -18.54 -1.24
N LYS A 90 7.92 -18.56 -2.57
CA LYS A 90 8.97 -19.12 -3.44
C LYS A 90 10.29 -18.36 -3.32
N VAL A 91 10.26 -17.05 -3.20
CA VAL A 91 11.48 -16.23 -3.02
C VAL A 91 12.07 -16.52 -1.64
N LEU A 92 11.26 -16.42 -0.57
CA LEU A 92 11.70 -16.61 0.81
C LEU A 92 12.27 -18.02 1.04
N ALA A 93 11.70 -19.05 0.43
CA ALA A 93 12.22 -20.44 0.52
C ALA A 93 13.63 -20.62 -0.08
N ASN A 94 14.14 -19.66 -0.84
CA ASN A 94 15.48 -19.66 -1.43
C ASN A 94 16.41 -18.62 -0.79
N MET A 95 15.94 -17.89 0.21
CA MET A 95 16.78 -16.96 0.98
C MET A 95 17.42 -17.69 2.16
N PRO A 96 18.59 -17.21 2.66
CA PRO A 96 19.15 -17.66 3.93
C PRO A 96 18.16 -17.43 5.08
N ASP A 97 18.05 -18.37 6.02
CA ASP A 97 17.14 -18.27 7.17
C ASP A 97 17.39 -16.98 7.98
N THR A 98 18.64 -16.56 8.14
CA THR A 98 19.02 -15.33 8.84
C THR A 98 18.47 -14.08 8.18
N ASP A 99 18.39 -14.06 6.86
CA ASP A 99 17.89 -12.90 6.11
C ASP A 99 16.37 -12.86 6.19
N VAL A 100 15.72 -14.03 6.17
CA VAL A 100 14.26 -14.15 6.40
C VAL A 100 13.91 -13.68 7.82
N GLU A 101 14.64 -14.13 8.83
CA GLU A 101 14.43 -13.70 10.23
C GLU A 101 14.60 -12.19 10.40
N SER A 102 15.64 -11.60 9.80
CA SER A 102 15.85 -10.15 9.82
C SER A 102 14.68 -9.40 9.19
N LEU A 103 14.25 -9.85 8.01
CA LEU A 103 13.12 -9.26 7.29
C LEU A 103 11.82 -9.33 8.10
N LEU A 104 11.55 -10.46 8.75
CA LEU A 104 10.37 -10.62 9.61
C LEU A 104 10.39 -9.64 10.79
N GLN A 105 11.54 -9.43 11.43
CA GLN A 105 11.68 -8.47 12.53
C GLN A 105 11.40 -7.03 12.05
N GLU A 106 11.89 -6.66 10.86
CA GLU A 106 11.62 -5.35 10.27
C GLU A 106 10.13 -5.15 10.00
N ILE A 107 9.46 -6.16 9.41
CA ILE A 107 8.02 -6.09 9.13
C ILE A 107 7.19 -6.07 10.42
N GLU A 108 7.58 -6.84 11.43
CA GLU A 108 6.91 -6.82 12.74
C GLU A 108 6.99 -5.45 13.42
N ALA A 109 8.03 -4.68 13.12
CA ALA A 109 8.22 -3.32 13.64
C ALA A 109 7.46 -2.23 12.85
N LEU A 110 6.88 -2.55 11.70
CA LEU A 110 6.17 -1.58 10.86
C LEU A 110 4.95 -0.99 11.57
N PRO A 111 4.73 0.34 11.48
CA PRO A 111 3.54 0.98 12.02
C PRO A 111 2.29 0.59 11.22
N PHE A 112 1.11 0.72 11.83
CA PHE A 112 -0.19 0.52 11.17
C PHE A 112 -0.79 1.80 10.60
N TYR A 113 -0.27 2.96 10.98
CA TYR A 113 -0.65 4.26 10.46
C TYR A 113 0.50 5.26 10.55
N ALA A 114 0.38 6.33 9.81
CA ALA A 114 1.25 7.50 9.92
C ALA A 114 0.43 8.79 9.77
N GLU A 115 1.01 9.89 10.20
CA GLU A 115 0.39 11.21 10.09
C GLU A 115 1.36 12.20 9.44
N TYR A 116 0.79 13.08 8.64
CA TYR A 116 1.49 14.20 8.03
C TYR A 116 0.58 15.43 8.05
N THR A 117 1.15 16.61 8.21
CA THR A 117 0.41 17.87 8.02
C THR A 117 1.00 18.57 6.81
N ASN A 118 0.19 18.78 5.78
CA ASN A 118 0.65 19.38 4.54
C ASN A 118 0.85 20.92 4.70
N PRO A 119 1.44 21.60 3.70
CA PRO A 119 1.67 23.05 3.75
C PRO A 119 0.41 23.90 3.94
N ASP A 120 -0.76 23.39 3.52
CA ASP A 120 -2.06 24.06 3.70
C ASP A 120 -2.67 23.83 5.09
N GLY A 121 -1.96 23.13 5.97
CA GLY A 121 -2.40 22.83 7.32
C GLY A 121 -3.41 21.69 7.43
N ILE A 122 -3.63 20.92 6.38
CA ILE A 122 -4.49 19.73 6.40
C ILE A 122 -3.74 18.59 7.08
N ARG A 123 -4.34 18.00 8.12
CA ARG A 123 -3.84 16.78 8.76
C ARG A 123 -4.19 15.59 7.89
N ILE A 124 -3.20 14.85 7.42
CA ILE A 124 -3.36 13.64 6.63
C ILE A 124 -3.03 12.44 7.51
N ILE A 125 -4.00 11.55 7.69
CA ILE A 125 -3.81 10.26 8.36
C ILE A 125 -3.75 9.20 7.28
N MET A 126 -2.68 8.42 7.28
CA MET A 126 -2.45 7.34 6.34
C MET A 126 -2.59 6.01 7.04
N THR A 127 -3.38 5.10 6.48
CA THR A 127 -3.55 3.72 6.92
C THR A 127 -3.50 2.79 5.71
N HIS A 128 -3.39 1.48 5.91
CA HIS A 128 -3.48 0.58 4.76
C HIS A 128 -4.92 0.48 4.23
N SER A 129 -5.90 0.07 5.05
CA SER A 129 -7.25 -0.21 4.55
C SER A 129 -8.30 0.80 4.97
N GLY A 130 -8.21 1.38 6.15
CA GLY A 130 -9.24 2.30 6.58
C GLY A 130 -8.98 2.97 7.92
N TYR A 131 -9.71 4.06 8.13
CA TYR A 131 -9.66 4.81 9.36
C TYR A 131 -10.58 4.19 10.41
N THR A 132 -10.06 3.98 11.61
CA THR A 132 -10.84 3.62 12.79
C THR A 132 -10.71 4.71 13.84
N PHE A 133 -11.82 5.02 14.50
CA PHE A 133 -11.79 6.01 15.58
C PHE A 133 -10.89 5.57 16.75
N ASP A 134 -10.83 4.27 17.00
CA ASP A 134 -9.87 3.66 17.92
C ASP A 134 -8.62 3.23 17.16
N MET A 135 -7.60 4.10 17.16
CA MET A 135 -6.32 3.85 16.49
C MET A 135 -5.48 2.74 17.17
N SER A 136 -6.00 2.05 18.19
CA SER A 136 -5.41 0.83 18.73
C SER A 136 -5.91 -0.44 18.02
N ASP A 137 -7.00 -0.36 17.25
CA ASP A 137 -7.55 -1.48 16.50
C ASP A 137 -6.78 -1.66 15.16
N TRP A 138 -5.55 -2.18 15.27
CA TRP A 138 -4.68 -2.41 14.14
C TRP A 138 -5.31 -3.34 13.08
N TYR A 139 -6.12 -4.31 13.50
CA TYR A 139 -6.75 -5.24 12.58
C TYR A 139 -7.68 -4.52 11.60
N LYS A 140 -8.47 -3.58 12.07
CA LYS A 140 -9.32 -2.75 11.20
C LYS A 140 -8.50 -1.86 10.28
N MET A 141 -7.35 -1.37 10.73
CA MET A 141 -6.50 -0.52 9.88
C MET A 141 -5.93 -1.25 8.66
N ILE A 142 -5.87 -2.58 8.68
CA ILE A 142 -5.33 -3.38 7.57
C ILE A 142 -6.35 -4.27 6.86
N TRP A 143 -7.57 -4.43 7.40
CA TRP A 143 -8.56 -5.34 6.83
C TRP A 143 -9.93 -4.71 6.57
N ASP A 144 -10.28 -3.58 7.19
CA ASP A 144 -11.64 -3.05 7.12
C ASP A 144 -11.97 -2.52 5.72
N ARG A 145 -13.07 -3.00 5.16
CA ARG A 145 -13.66 -2.50 3.91
C ARG A 145 -15.01 -1.82 4.15
N THR A 146 -15.39 -1.63 5.42
CA THR A 146 -16.69 -1.04 5.75
C THR A 146 -16.64 0.46 5.92
N HIS A 147 -15.44 1.04 6.11
CA HIS A 147 -15.28 2.48 6.32
C HIS A 147 -15.77 3.34 5.15
N TYR A 148 -15.77 2.81 3.92
CA TYR A 148 -16.26 3.55 2.75
C TYR A 148 -17.79 3.53 2.61
N TYR A 149 -18.52 2.67 3.34
CA TYR A 149 -19.99 2.70 3.42
C TYR A 149 -20.51 3.61 4.55
N LYS A 150 -19.62 4.08 5.42
CA LYS A 150 -19.99 4.89 6.58
C LYS A 150 -19.50 6.30 6.34
N GLU A 151 -20.42 7.28 6.38
CA GLU A 151 -20.00 8.66 6.55
C GLU A 151 -19.18 8.74 7.82
N GLY A 152 -17.90 9.10 7.67
CA GLY A 152 -16.93 9.01 8.75
C GLY A 152 -17.09 10.15 9.74
N MET A 153 -16.94 9.87 11.02
CA MET A 153 -16.65 10.90 12.02
C MET A 153 -15.17 11.29 11.93
N ILE A 154 -14.77 11.87 10.79
CA ILE A 154 -13.41 12.35 10.58
C ILE A 154 -13.29 13.72 11.23
N PRO A 155 -12.25 13.97 12.02
CA PRO A 155 -12.02 15.28 12.62
C PRO A 155 -11.97 16.38 11.55
N ALA A 156 -12.42 17.59 11.90
CA ALA A 156 -12.32 18.73 11.00
C ALA A 156 -10.87 18.94 10.53
N ASN A 157 -10.71 19.40 9.29
CA ASN A 157 -9.38 19.63 8.68
C ASN A 157 -8.49 18.38 8.63
N THR A 158 -9.11 17.20 8.51
CA THR A 158 -8.42 15.93 8.43
C THR A 158 -8.80 15.20 7.14
N LEU A 159 -7.82 14.58 6.50
CA LEU A 159 -7.94 13.77 5.31
C LEU A 159 -7.42 12.37 5.63
N ILE A 160 -8.12 11.34 5.19
CA ILE A 160 -7.67 9.95 5.28
C ILE A 160 -7.17 9.52 3.91
N VAL A 161 -5.95 8.98 3.85
CA VAL A 161 -5.38 8.37 2.63
C VAL A 161 -5.14 6.88 2.92
N HIS A 162 -5.61 6.03 2.03
CA HIS A 162 -5.49 4.58 2.18
C HIS A 162 -5.40 3.86 0.83
N GLY A 163 -5.18 2.54 0.88
CA GLY A 163 -5.22 1.61 -0.24
C GLY A 163 -6.14 0.42 0.01
N HIS A 164 -5.64 -0.81 -0.19
CA HIS A 164 -6.29 -2.09 0.12
C HIS A 164 -7.47 -2.47 -0.76
N THR A 165 -8.33 -1.53 -1.11
CA THR A 165 -9.50 -1.79 -1.94
C THR A 165 -9.28 -1.14 -3.29
N PRO A 166 -8.99 -1.91 -4.36
CA PRO A 166 -8.71 -1.31 -5.66
C PRO A 166 -9.78 -0.30 -6.08
N THR A 167 -9.37 0.88 -6.52
CA THR A 167 -10.27 2.00 -6.89
C THR A 167 -11.41 1.59 -7.83
N PRO A 168 -11.22 0.66 -8.81
CA PRO A 168 -12.34 0.13 -9.58
C PRO A 168 -13.38 -0.63 -8.75
N SER A 169 -12.96 -1.28 -7.67
CA SER A 169 -13.87 -2.00 -6.76
C SER A 169 -14.56 -1.05 -5.81
N LEU A 170 -13.84 -0.05 -5.29
CA LEU A 170 -14.42 1.01 -4.48
C LEU A 170 -15.48 1.78 -5.28
N CYS A 171 -15.16 2.25 -6.50
CA CYS A 171 -16.11 2.96 -7.34
C CYS A 171 -17.40 2.19 -7.61
N ARG A 172 -17.26 0.87 -7.83
CA ARG A 172 -18.44 0.00 -7.98
C ARG A 172 -19.27 -0.05 -6.68
N ALA A 173 -18.62 -0.08 -5.53
CA ALA A 173 -19.28 -0.16 -4.22
C ALA A 173 -20.03 1.13 -3.87
N ILE A 174 -19.49 2.31 -4.23
CA ILE A 174 -20.10 3.61 -3.98
C ILE A 174 -21.01 4.09 -5.13
N GLY A 175 -21.06 3.36 -6.25
CA GLY A 175 -21.91 3.69 -7.40
C GLY A 175 -21.31 4.73 -8.36
N GLU A 176 -20.00 4.91 -8.34
CA GLU A 176 -19.26 5.86 -9.18
C GLU A 176 -18.70 5.22 -10.46
N VAL A 177 -18.24 6.05 -11.38
CA VAL A 177 -17.52 5.60 -12.58
C VAL A 177 -16.13 5.16 -12.19
N ILE A 178 -15.65 4.04 -12.76
CA ILE A 178 -14.29 3.53 -12.52
C ILE A 178 -13.26 4.59 -12.95
N PRO A 179 -12.42 5.11 -12.04
CA PRO A 179 -11.42 6.12 -12.35
C PRO A 179 -10.14 5.48 -12.89
N GLU A 180 -9.25 6.30 -13.43
CA GLU A 180 -7.90 5.86 -13.81
C GLU A 180 -6.93 5.81 -12.63
N GLY A 181 -7.11 6.67 -11.65
CA GLY A 181 -6.21 6.90 -10.53
C GLY A 181 -6.89 6.82 -9.16
N MET A 182 -6.59 7.79 -8.30
CA MET A 182 -7.18 7.86 -6.96
C MET A 182 -8.68 8.18 -6.98
N VAL A 183 -9.36 7.81 -5.92
CA VAL A 183 -10.78 8.11 -5.70
C VAL A 183 -10.95 8.97 -4.46
N TRP A 184 -11.54 10.14 -4.64
CA TRP A 184 -12.03 10.95 -3.55
C TRP A 184 -13.48 10.56 -3.21
N TYR A 185 -13.77 10.35 -1.94
CA TYR A 185 -15.10 9.99 -1.48
C TYR A 185 -15.37 10.49 -0.06
N ASP A 186 -16.56 10.20 0.48
CA ASP A 186 -16.98 10.65 1.81
C ASP A 186 -16.87 12.19 1.96
N ASN A 187 -17.53 12.92 1.02
CA ASN A 187 -17.52 14.37 0.95
C ASN A 187 -16.11 15.00 0.86
N GLY A 188 -15.16 14.27 0.27
CA GLY A 188 -13.79 14.73 0.09
C GLY A 188 -12.88 14.56 1.31
N HIS A 189 -13.31 13.78 2.31
CA HIS A 189 -12.49 13.50 3.50
C HIS A 189 -11.65 12.23 3.40
N LYS A 190 -11.87 11.41 2.37
CA LYS A 190 -11.12 10.17 2.14
C LYS A 190 -10.61 10.08 0.72
N ILE A 191 -9.41 9.52 0.57
CA ILE A 191 -8.79 9.21 -0.72
C ILE A 191 -8.33 7.76 -0.69
N ASP A 192 -8.75 6.99 -1.69
CA ASP A 192 -8.19 5.68 -2.00
C ASP A 192 -7.17 5.82 -3.14
N ILE A 193 -5.94 5.31 -2.92
CA ILE A 193 -4.84 5.34 -3.89
C ILE A 193 -4.44 3.97 -4.42
N ASP A 194 -5.15 2.89 -4.04
CA ASP A 194 -4.96 1.56 -4.61
C ASP A 194 -5.57 1.49 -6.01
N THR A 195 -4.79 1.74 -7.02
CA THR A 195 -5.23 1.65 -8.42
C THR A 195 -5.36 0.21 -8.92
N GLY A 196 -5.01 -0.79 -8.10
CA GLY A 196 -5.04 -2.21 -8.45
C GLY A 196 -3.94 -2.59 -9.43
N ALA A 197 -2.69 -2.22 -9.16
CA ALA A 197 -1.56 -2.38 -10.08
C ALA A 197 -1.46 -3.76 -10.74
N CYS A 198 -1.71 -4.84 -9.98
CA CYS A 198 -1.66 -6.21 -10.50
C CYS A 198 -2.84 -6.59 -11.43
N PHE A 199 -3.90 -5.78 -11.53
CA PHE A 199 -5.08 -6.05 -12.37
C PHE A 199 -5.25 -5.00 -13.47
N THR A 200 -5.03 -3.74 -13.14
CA THR A 200 -5.28 -2.61 -14.03
C THR A 200 -4.05 -2.20 -14.83
N ARG A 201 -2.87 -2.67 -14.42
CA ARG A 201 -1.57 -2.24 -14.96
C ARG A 201 -1.32 -0.73 -14.77
N LYS A 202 -1.84 -0.17 -13.67
CA LYS A 202 -1.70 1.24 -13.28
C LYS A 202 -1.22 1.33 -11.85
N ALA A 203 -0.33 2.27 -11.54
CA ALA A 203 0.12 2.57 -10.20
C ALA A 203 0.01 4.08 -9.94
N CYS A 204 -0.41 4.45 -8.73
CA CYS A 204 -0.59 5.84 -8.32
C CYS A 204 0.55 6.27 -7.40
N LEU A 205 1.09 7.46 -7.64
CA LEU A 205 1.93 8.21 -6.71
C LEU A 205 1.22 9.51 -6.38
N LEU A 206 0.77 9.67 -5.14
CA LEU A 206 0.09 10.86 -4.63
C LEU A 206 1.10 11.82 -4.01
N ASN A 207 1.14 13.06 -4.46
CA ASN A 207 1.85 14.15 -3.77
C ASN A 207 0.99 14.64 -2.59
N LEU A 208 1.45 14.45 -1.36
CA LEU A 208 0.70 14.83 -0.15
C LEU A 208 0.73 16.34 0.13
N ASP A 209 1.67 17.08 -0.47
CA ASP A 209 1.75 18.53 -0.33
C ASP A 209 0.69 19.23 -1.18
N THR A 210 0.45 18.75 -2.41
CA THR A 210 -0.46 19.37 -3.41
C THR A 210 -1.75 18.59 -3.61
N LEU A 211 -1.80 17.33 -3.15
CA LEU A 211 -2.87 16.35 -3.39
C LEU A 211 -3.07 16.01 -4.87
N GLU A 212 -2.05 16.22 -5.70
CA GLU A 212 -2.03 15.82 -7.10
C GLU A 212 -1.51 14.39 -7.24
N GLU A 213 -2.13 13.62 -8.13
CA GLU A 213 -1.72 12.27 -8.47
C GLU A 213 -0.86 12.23 -9.74
N GLU A 214 0.06 11.27 -9.78
CA GLU A 214 0.77 10.85 -10.98
C GLU A 214 0.50 9.37 -11.21
N ILE A 215 -0.02 9.01 -12.40
CA ILE A 215 -0.35 7.62 -12.75
C ILE A 215 0.72 7.07 -13.66
N PHE A 216 1.29 5.94 -13.26
CA PHE A 216 2.22 5.15 -14.06
C PHE A 216 1.48 3.99 -14.71
N TYR A 217 1.87 3.68 -15.93
CA TYR A 217 1.31 2.58 -16.72
C TYR A 217 2.39 1.56 -17.01
N GLU A 218 2.05 0.28 -16.92
CA GLU A 218 2.94 -0.73 -17.44
C GLU A 218 3.02 -0.52 -18.96
N SER A 219 4.21 -0.14 -19.46
CA SER A 219 4.45 -0.08 -20.90
C SER A 219 4.25 -1.47 -21.48
N ASP A 220 3.50 -1.59 -22.55
CA ASP A 220 3.46 -2.82 -23.32
C ASP A 220 4.88 -3.12 -23.79
N SER A 221 5.58 -3.99 -23.08
CA SER A 221 6.91 -4.50 -23.43
C SER A 221 6.77 -5.51 -24.60
N LEU A 222 6.12 -5.10 -25.66
CA LEU A 222 5.97 -5.86 -26.90
C LEU A 222 6.94 -5.41 -28.00
N ASP A 223 7.91 -4.54 -27.68
CA ASP A 223 8.96 -4.15 -28.62
C ASP A 223 10.36 -4.34 -27.99
N ALA A 224 10.69 -5.59 -27.69
CA ALA A 224 12.08 -5.99 -27.47
C ALA A 224 12.26 -7.39 -28.07
N GLU A 225 12.38 -7.46 -29.40
CA GLU A 225 13.15 -8.50 -30.08
C GLU A 225 14.65 -8.11 -30.15
#